data_72c417179c61ac9737b4a3bcdf4b23bb
#
_entry.id   72c417179c61ac9737b4a3bcdf4b23bb
#
_cell.length_a   1.000
_cell.length_b   1.000
_cell.length_c   1.000
_cell.angle_alpha   90.00
_cell.angle_beta   90.00
_cell.angle_gamma   90.00
#
_symmetry.space_group_name_H-M   'P 1'
#
loop_
_entity.id
_entity.type
_entity.pdbx_description
1 polymer ?
#
loop_
_entity_poly.entity_id
_entity_poly.type
_entity_poly.pdbx_seq_one_letter_code
_entity_poly.pdbx_strand_id
1 'polypeptide(L)'
;LNPSLVRGLDYYNHTAFEYKTFEEKSQNTILAGGRYDSLVKMLGGDESTGVGWAAGIERIALNLVSKNKEKLKISIFSNSPHFDFDVMNIIKNLKLIENLQINFMNSGNFKKKLSRANKLGSFACIILAEDEWKEKQLIWKDLINNSQETFHLEKIEEFLNHKLFKK
;
A
#
# COMPACT_ATOMS: atom_id res chain seq x y z
N LEU A 1 -12.46 13.02 -12.67
CA LEU A 1 -13.18 12.24 -13.69
C LEU A 1 -13.08 12.95 -15.03
N ASN A 2 -12.76 12.20 -16.08
CA ASN A 2 -12.75 12.70 -17.45
C ASN A 2 -13.64 11.78 -18.33
N PRO A 3 -14.88 12.17 -18.59
CA PRO A 3 -15.80 11.34 -19.37
C PRO A 3 -15.42 11.24 -20.86
N SER A 4 -14.49 12.05 -21.31
CA SER A 4 -13.98 12.03 -22.70
C SER A 4 -12.73 11.17 -22.88
N LEU A 5 -12.29 10.45 -21.82
CA LEU A 5 -11.13 9.58 -21.92
C LEU A 5 -11.43 8.39 -22.83
N VAL A 6 -10.75 8.32 -23.95
CA VAL A 6 -10.81 7.19 -24.90
C VAL A 6 -9.43 6.52 -24.95
N ARG A 7 -9.42 5.19 -24.91
CA ARG A 7 -8.22 4.36 -25.11
C ARG A 7 -8.37 3.60 -26.43
N GLY A 8 -7.28 3.49 -27.16
CA GLY A 8 -7.26 2.82 -28.47
C GLY A 8 -7.28 1.28 -28.39
N LEU A 9 -7.95 0.69 -27.42
CA LEU A 9 -8.08 -0.75 -27.21
C LEU A 9 -9.55 -1.10 -27.04
N ASP A 10 -10.09 -1.87 -27.96
CA ASP A 10 -11.51 -2.18 -28.12
C ASP A 10 -12.05 -3.17 -27.08
N TYR A 11 -11.17 -3.84 -26.33
CA TYR A 11 -11.56 -4.77 -25.28
C TYR A 11 -11.88 -4.09 -23.93
N TYR A 12 -11.58 -2.77 -23.79
CA TYR A 12 -11.99 -2.04 -22.60
C TYR A 12 -13.48 -1.74 -22.63
N ASN A 13 -14.11 -1.95 -21.48
CA ASN A 13 -15.49 -1.60 -21.27
C ASN A 13 -15.68 -0.93 -19.90
N HIS A 14 -16.66 -0.03 -19.80
CA HIS A 14 -17.08 0.66 -18.60
C HIS A 14 -16.04 1.63 -18.00
N THR A 15 -14.85 1.18 -17.59
CA THR A 15 -13.87 2.03 -16.89
C THR A 15 -12.51 1.94 -17.54
N ALA A 16 -11.96 3.08 -17.91
CA ALA A 16 -10.56 3.23 -18.30
C ALA A 16 -9.87 4.26 -17.39
N PHE A 17 -8.59 4.11 -17.17
CA PHE A 17 -7.79 5.04 -16.37
C PHE A 17 -6.40 5.21 -16.96
N GLU A 18 -5.81 6.38 -16.69
CA GLU A 18 -4.42 6.65 -16.99
C GLU A 18 -3.79 7.55 -15.94
N TYR A 19 -2.49 7.35 -15.74
CA TYR A 19 -1.65 8.21 -14.92
C TYR A 19 -0.71 8.98 -15.83
N LYS A 20 -0.75 10.30 -15.70
CA LYS A 20 0.08 11.22 -16.50
C LYS A 20 1.06 11.95 -15.61
N THR A 21 2.20 12.32 -16.18
CA THR A 21 3.09 13.31 -15.55
C THR A 21 2.45 14.69 -15.63
N PHE A 22 2.84 15.58 -14.73
CA PHE A 22 2.38 16.97 -14.71
C PHE A 22 2.96 17.80 -15.86
N GLU A 23 4.02 17.31 -16.53
CA GLU A 23 4.62 17.99 -17.66
C GLU A 23 3.77 17.82 -18.91
N GLU A 24 3.43 18.93 -19.57
CA GLU A 24 2.72 18.96 -20.84
C GLU A 24 3.63 18.53 -21.99
N LYS A 25 3.96 17.25 -22.06
CA LYS A 25 4.63 16.62 -23.22
C LYS A 25 3.63 15.81 -24.02
N SER A 26 3.88 15.66 -25.30
CA SER A 26 3.00 14.90 -26.21
C SER A 26 2.76 13.44 -25.79
N GLN A 27 3.61 12.89 -24.93
CA GLN A 27 3.53 11.53 -24.42
C GLN A 27 3.75 11.50 -22.90
N ASN A 28 2.80 12.06 -22.15
CA ASN A 28 2.88 12.17 -20.70
C ASN A 28 2.26 11.01 -19.92
N THR A 29 1.56 10.07 -20.57
CA THR A 29 0.98 8.90 -19.90
C THR A 29 2.07 7.90 -19.55
N ILE A 30 2.24 7.60 -18.27
CA ILE A 30 3.23 6.64 -17.74
C ILE A 30 2.64 5.27 -17.45
N LEU A 31 1.34 5.22 -17.15
CA LEU A 31 0.59 4.00 -16.88
C LEU A 31 -0.84 4.18 -17.35
N ALA A 32 -1.42 3.14 -17.92
CA ALA A 32 -2.82 3.13 -18.29
C ALA A 32 -3.41 1.74 -18.19
N GLY A 33 -4.71 1.67 -17.96
CA GLY A 33 -5.43 0.42 -17.81
C GLY A 33 -6.93 0.61 -17.89
N GLY A 34 -7.65 -0.47 -17.65
CA GLY A 34 -9.09 -0.46 -17.65
C GLY A 34 -9.70 -1.81 -17.28
N ARG A 35 -11.00 -1.81 -17.22
CA ARG A 35 -11.80 -3.01 -17.05
C ARG A 35 -12.05 -3.65 -18.42
N TYR A 36 -12.02 -4.96 -18.47
CA TYR A 36 -12.34 -5.76 -19.64
C TYR A 36 -13.11 -7.02 -19.23
N ASP A 37 -14.31 -7.17 -19.75
CA ASP A 37 -15.19 -8.29 -19.39
C ASP A 37 -15.24 -9.36 -20.48
N SER A 38 -14.80 -9.06 -21.70
CA SER A 38 -14.85 -9.97 -22.83
C SER A 38 -13.50 -10.52 -23.29
N LEU A 39 -12.39 -9.96 -22.81
CA LEU A 39 -11.05 -10.28 -23.31
C LEU A 39 -10.70 -11.77 -23.14
N VAL A 40 -10.99 -12.35 -21.96
CA VAL A 40 -10.69 -13.76 -21.71
C VAL A 40 -11.47 -14.67 -22.67
N LYS A 41 -12.75 -14.37 -22.92
CA LYS A 41 -13.59 -15.10 -23.88
C LYS A 41 -13.09 -14.94 -25.32
N MET A 42 -12.65 -13.75 -25.71
CA MET A 42 -12.06 -13.49 -27.03
C MET A 42 -10.77 -14.30 -27.26
N LEU A 43 -10.03 -14.60 -26.21
CA LEU A 43 -8.82 -15.42 -26.23
C LEU A 43 -9.11 -16.93 -26.05
N GLY A 44 -10.38 -17.35 -26.05
CA GLY A 44 -10.79 -18.75 -25.97
C GLY A 44 -10.94 -19.31 -24.56
N GLY A 45 -10.93 -18.46 -23.54
CA GLY A 45 -11.22 -18.85 -22.15
C GLY A 45 -12.69 -18.67 -21.77
N ASP A 46 -13.01 -18.98 -20.53
CA ASP A 46 -14.36 -18.81 -19.99
C ASP A 46 -14.72 -17.32 -19.86
N GLU A 47 -16.02 -17.02 -19.81
CA GLU A 47 -16.51 -15.66 -19.58
C GLU A 47 -16.08 -15.16 -18.21
N SER A 48 -15.25 -14.12 -18.18
CA SER A 48 -14.59 -13.63 -16.98
C SER A 48 -14.39 -12.15 -17.05
N THR A 49 -14.72 -11.44 -15.98
CA THR A 49 -14.39 -10.03 -15.84
C THR A 49 -12.92 -9.86 -15.44
N GLY A 50 -12.29 -8.80 -15.92
CA GLY A 50 -10.92 -8.49 -15.56
C GLY A 50 -10.65 -7.00 -15.48
N VAL A 51 -9.62 -6.68 -14.74
CA VAL A 51 -9.02 -5.34 -14.68
C VAL A 51 -7.51 -5.49 -14.82
N GLY A 52 -6.91 -4.69 -15.66
CA GLY A 52 -5.47 -4.72 -15.85
C GLY A 52 -4.90 -3.38 -16.28
N TRP A 53 -3.58 -3.31 -16.27
CA TRP A 53 -2.85 -2.11 -16.63
C TRP A 53 -1.46 -2.45 -17.16
N ALA A 54 -0.90 -1.51 -17.90
CA ALA A 54 0.50 -1.55 -18.34
C ALA A 54 1.17 -0.21 -18.05
N ALA A 55 2.47 -0.25 -17.78
CA ALA A 55 3.27 0.94 -17.50
C ALA A 55 4.56 0.93 -18.33
N GLY A 56 4.98 2.10 -18.81
CA GLY A 56 6.26 2.27 -19.47
C GLY A 56 7.38 2.41 -18.46
N ILE A 57 8.22 1.37 -18.29
CA ILE A 57 9.32 1.37 -17.31
C ILE A 57 10.29 2.52 -17.59
N GLU A 58 10.64 2.75 -18.84
CA GLU A 58 11.53 3.84 -19.25
C GLU A 58 10.94 5.21 -18.92
N ARG A 59 9.63 5.38 -19.13
CA ARG A 59 8.95 6.64 -18.79
C ARG A 59 8.91 6.88 -17.29
N ILE A 60 8.72 5.82 -16.49
CA ILE A 60 8.80 5.90 -15.04
C ILE A 60 10.23 6.27 -14.62
N ALA A 61 11.24 5.60 -15.18
CA ALA A 61 12.64 5.85 -14.87
C ALA A 61 13.08 7.29 -15.15
N LEU A 62 12.63 7.88 -16.28
CA LEU A 62 12.92 9.28 -16.63
C LEU A 62 12.33 10.29 -15.63
N ASN A 63 11.30 9.91 -14.90
CA ASN A 63 10.63 10.76 -13.90
C ASN A 63 11.07 10.46 -12.45
N LEU A 64 11.92 9.46 -12.25
CA LEU A 64 12.47 9.15 -10.93
C LEU A 64 13.54 10.18 -10.55
N VAL A 65 13.20 11.07 -9.66
CA VAL A 65 14.20 11.86 -8.92
C VAL A 65 14.76 10.93 -7.84
N SER A 66 15.93 10.37 -8.08
CA SER A 66 16.61 9.46 -7.14
C SER A 66 16.93 10.18 -5.83
N LYS A 67 16.08 10.04 -4.84
CA LYS A 67 16.41 10.28 -3.44
C LYS A 67 16.54 8.91 -2.79
N ASN A 68 17.70 8.27 -2.91
CA ASN A 68 18.06 7.07 -2.17
C ASN A 68 18.20 7.40 -0.67
N LYS A 69 17.10 7.65 0.01
CA LYS A 69 17.06 7.58 1.47
C LYS A 69 16.58 6.17 1.82
N GLU A 70 17.38 5.44 2.60
CA GLU A 70 16.93 4.17 3.17
C GLU A 70 15.60 4.38 3.90
N LYS A 71 14.56 3.68 3.45
CA LYS A 71 13.26 3.78 4.09
C LYS A 71 13.25 2.93 5.33
N LEU A 72 12.81 3.49 6.43
CA LEU A 72 12.52 2.75 7.64
C LEU A 72 11.35 1.81 7.39
N LYS A 73 11.53 0.52 7.66
CA LYS A 73 10.51 -0.50 7.36
C LYS A 73 9.75 -0.88 8.63
N ILE A 74 8.45 -0.72 8.60
CA ILE A 74 7.55 -1.27 9.62
C ILE A 74 6.56 -2.24 9.00
N SER A 75 6.06 -3.18 9.79
CA SER A 75 4.94 -4.02 9.40
C SER A 75 3.70 -3.63 10.18
N ILE A 76 2.53 -3.75 9.58
CA ILE A 76 1.26 -3.49 10.25
C ILE A 76 0.30 -4.64 9.98
N PHE A 77 -0.42 -5.07 11.01
CA PHE A 77 -1.42 -6.12 10.91
C PHE A 77 -2.39 -6.12 12.09
N SER A 78 -3.52 -6.80 11.93
CA SER A 78 -4.47 -7.10 12.99
C SER A 78 -4.32 -8.54 13.50
N ASN A 79 -4.80 -8.81 14.70
CA ASN A 79 -4.92 -10.18 15.22
C ASN A 79 -6.19 -10.89 14.70
N SER A 80 -7.14 -10.15 14.11
CA SER A 80 -8.37 -10.68 13.52
C SER A 80 -8.63 -10.04 12.15
N PRO A 81 -9.07 -10.82 11.14
CA PRO A 81 -9.42 -10.29 9.81
C PRO A 81 -10.51 -9.23 9.81
N HIS A 82 -11.37 -9.20 10.83
CA HIS A 82 -12.42 -8.18 10.97
C HIS A 82 -11.88 -6.75 11.00
N PHE A 83 -10.63 -6.56 11.43
CA PHE A 83 -9.99 -5.26 11.54
C PHE A 83 -9.09 -4.90 10.35
N ASP A 84 -9.06 -5.71 9.32
CA ASP A 84 -8.18 -5.45 8.18
C ASP A 84 -8.54 -4.14 7.45
N PHE A 85 -9.83 -3.76 7.46
CA PHE A 85 -10.26 -2.47 6.93
C PHE A 85 -9.75 -1.28 7.77
N ASP A 86 -9.78 -1.41 9.09
CA ASP A 86 -9.22 -0.40 10.00
C ASP A 86 -7.70 -0.26 9.81
N VAL A 87 -7.00 -1.38 9.66
CA VAL A 87 -5.57 -1.39 9.33
C VAL A 87 -5.29 -0.66 8.03
N MET A 88 -6.10 -0.88 7.00
CA MET A 88 -5.96 -0.19 5.70
C MET A 88 -6.16 1.32 5.82
N ASN A 89 -7.12 1.77 6.64
CA ASN A 89 -7.34 3.19 6.91
C ASN A 89 -6.14 3.82 7.63
N ILE A 90 -5.57 3.11 8.60
CA ILE A 90 -4.34 3.55 9.29
C ILE A 90 -3.20 3.67 8.29
N ILE A 91 -2.99 2.66 7.45
CA ILE A 91 -1.93 2.68 6.42
C ILE A 91 -2.09 3.88 5.48
N LYS A 92 -3.31 4.19 5.07
CA LYS A 92 -3.58 5.34 4.18
C LYS A 92 -3.05 6.64 4.76
N ASN A 93 -3.23 6.87 6.05
CA ASN A 93 -2.75 8.06 6.74
C ASN A 93 -1.22 8.02 6.90
N LEU A 94 -0.66 6.87 7.27
CA LEU A 94 0.77 6.70 7.48
C LEU A 94 1.61 6.80 6.20
N LYS A 95 1.02 6.58 5.02
CA LYS A 95 1.72 6.74 3.72
C LYS A 95 2.19 8.17 3.45
N LEU A 96 1.68 9.15 4.18
CA LEU A 96 2.10 10.55 4.08
C LEU A 96 3.43 10.81 4.80
N ILE A 97 3.89 9.88 5.65
CA ILE A 97 5.17 10.01 6.36
C ILE A 97 6.32 9.68 5.40
N GLU A 98 7.17 10.68 5.16
CA GLU A 98 8.35 10.51 4.31
C GLU A 98 9.31 9.45 4.90
N ASN A 99 9.99 8.71 4.02
CA ASN A 99 10.98 7.69 4.34
C ASN A 99 10.45 6.50 5.16
N LEU A 100 9.13 6.32 5.27
CA LEU A 100 8.51 5.15 5.87
C LEU A 100 8.05 4.16 4.79
N GLN A 101 8.45 2.90 4.92
CA GLN A 101 7.92 1.78 4.15
C GLN A 101 7.04 0.92 5.04
N ILE A 102 5.80 0.71 4.62
CA ILE A 102 4.82 -0.04 5.40
C ILE A 102 4.49 -1.35 4.68
N ASN A 103 4.66 -2.46 5.39
CA ASN A 103 4.30 -3.79 4.92
C ASN A 103 3.01 -4.25 5.59
N PHE A 104 1.94 -4.41 4.83
CA PHE A 104 0.68 -4.95 5.35
C PHE A 104 0.69 -6.48 5.37
N MET A 105 0.33 -7.06 6.52
CA MET A 105 0.26 -8.50 6.72
C MET A 105 -1.18 -8.95 6.93
N ASN A 106 -1.86 -9.30 5.85
CA ASN A 106 -3.28 -9.69 5.85
C ASN A 106 -3.53 -11.20 6.04
N SER A 107 -2.50 -12.03 5.97
CA SER A 107 -2.66 -13.49 5.99
C SER A 107 -1.72 -14.18 6.96
N GLY A 108 -2.19 -15.28 7.52
CA GLY A 108 -1.48 -16.09 8.50
C GLY A 108 -1.83 -15.75 9.95
N ASN A 109 -1.45 -16.63 10.86
CA ASN A 109 -1.60 -16.39 12.30
C ASN A 109 -0.54 -15.39 12.80
N PHE A 110 -0.70 -14.94 14.04
CA PHE A 110 0.17 -13.94 14.68
C PHE A 110 1.67 -14.27 14.56
N LYS A 111 2.07 -15.52 14.87
CA LYS A 111 3.48 -15.96 14.78
C LYS A 111 4.01 -15.87 13.34
N LYS A 112 3.20 -16.27 12.35
CA LYS A 112 3.58 -16.18 10.92
C LYS A 112 3.70 -14.73 10.46
N LYS A 113 2.81 -13.84 10.92
CA LYS A 113 2.87 -12.40 10.61
C LYS A 113 4.15 -11.79 11.18
N LEU A 114 4.49 -12.04 12.46
CA LEU A 114 5.75 -11.59 13.06
C LEU A 114 6.99 -12.13 12.36
N SER A 115 7.02 -13.45 12.08
CA SER A 115 8.13 -14.06 11.35
C SER A 115 8.35 -13.43 9.97
N ARG A 116 7.26 -13.14 9.25
CA ARG A 116 7.32 -12.47 7.95
C ARG A 116 7.82 -11.03 8.08
N ALA A 117 7.37 -10.28 9.09
CA ALA A 117 7.85 -8.94 9.37
C ALA A 117 9.38 -8.90 9.58
N ASN A 118 9.91 -9.83 10.37
CA ASN A 118 11.36 -10.00 10.56
C ASN A 118 12.08 -10.30 9.23
N LYS A 119 11.55 -11.24 8.43
CA LYS A 119 12.15 -11.60 7.12
C LYS A 119 12.16 -10.44 6.12
N LEU A 120 11.19 -9.52 6.20
CA LEU A 120 11.13 -8.32 5.37
C LEU A 120 12.04 -7.18 5.88
N GLY A 121 12.74 -7.41 7.01
CA GLY A 121 13.60 -6.41 7.62
C GLY A 121 12.84 -5.25 8.25
N SER A 122 11.61 -5.49 8.72
CA SER A 122 10.89 -4.49 9.52
C SER A 122 11.55 -4.38 10.89
N PHE A 123 11.84 -3.16 11.33
CA PHE A 123 12.41 -2.93 12.66
C PHE A 123 11.33 -2.94 13.77
N ALA A 124 10.08 -2.71 13.38
CA ALA A 124 8.96 -2.77 14.32
C ALA A 124 7.66 -3.20 13.64
N CYS A 125 6.67 -3.58 14.45
CA CYS A 125 5.30 -3.83 14.03
C CYS A 125 4.33 -2.91 14.76
N ILE A 126 3.33 -2.42 14.03
CA ILE A 126 2.10 -1.87 14.60
C ILE A 126 1.04 -2.98 14.55
N ILE A 127 0.48 -3.30 15.69
CA ILE A 127 -0.49 -4.39 15.82
C ILE A 127 -1.80 -3.84 16.32
N LEU A 128 -2.86 -4.13 15.58
CA LEU A 128 -4.22 -3.84 15.98
C LEU A 128 -4.79 -5.11 16.61
N ALA A 129 -4.87 -5.10 17.94
CA ALA A 129 -5.43 -6.20 18.71
C ALA A 129 -6.80 -5.81 19.27
N GLU A 130 -7.68 -6.79 19.42
CA GLU A 130 -9.11 -6.56 19.69
C GLU A 130 -9.36 -5.78 20.97
N ASP A 131 -8.65 -6.11 22.03
CA ASP A 131 -8.88 -5.48 23.33
C ASP A 131 -8.36 -4.04 23.35
N GLU A 132 -7.16 -3.81 22.83
CA GLU A 132 -6.58 -2.48 22.73
C GLU A 132 -7.38 -1.60 21.75
N TRP A 133 -7.94 -2.19 20.69
CA TRP A 133 -8.71 -1.44 19.70
C TRP A 133 -10.06 -0.91 20.24
N LYS A 134 -10.65 -1.58 21.24
CA LYS A 134 -11.83 -1.05 21.95
C LYS A 134 -11.55 0.31 22.60
N GLU A 135 -10.33 0.50 23.07
CA GLU A 135 -9.84 1.75 23.66
C GLU A 135 -9.14 2.66 22.63
N LYS A 136 -9.27 2.37 21.31
CA LYS A 136 -8.56 3.09 20.24
C LYS A 136 -7.05 3.12 20.43
N GLN A 137 -6.48 2.07 21.01
CA GLN A 137 -5.06 1.89 21.17
C GLN A 137 -4.50 0.91 20.17
N LEU A 138 -3.21 1.08 19.87
CA LEU A 138 -2.42 0.23 18.99
C LEU A 138 -1.21 -0.26 19.79
N ILE A 139 -0.71 -1.45 19.44
CA ILE A 139 0.49 -2.00 20.01
C ILE A 139 1.67 -1.70 19.08
N TRP A 140 2.72 -1.10 19.62
CA TRP A 140 4.04 -1.03 19.02
C TRP A 140 4.89 -2.19 19.51
N LYS A 141 5.36 -3.02 18.61
CA LYS A 141 6.31 -4.09 18.90
C LYS A 141 7.63 -3.80 18.23
N ASP A 142 8.63 -3.39 19.00
CA ASP A 142 10.01 -3.23 18.55
C ASP A 142 10.64 -4.62 18.34
N LEU A 143 11.06 -4.92 17.12
CA LEU A 143 11.62 -6.22 16.76
C LEU A 143 13.12 -6.30 17.01
N ILE A 144 13.79 -5.16 17.17
CA ILE A 144 15.23 -5.09 17.46
C ILE A 144 15.44 -5.29 18.96
N ASN A 145 14.74 -4.47 19.78
CA ASN A 145 14.91 -4.48 21.23
C ASN A 145 13.95 -5.46 21.94
N ASN A 146 13.08 -6.11 21.19
CA ASN A 146 12.03 -7.02 21.68
C ASN A 146 11.14 -6.40 22.76
N SER A 147 10.94 -5.08 22.72
CA SER A 147 10.05 -4.35 23.61
C SER A 147 8.66 -4.20 23.01
N GLN A 148 7.69 -3.93 23.86
CA GLN A 148 6.31 -3.70 23.44
C GLN A 148 5.70 -2.61 24.31
N GLU A 149 4.94 -1.73 23.68
CA GLU A 149 4.19 -0.66 24.34
C GLU A 149 2.91 -0.35 23.58
N THR A 150 1.95 0.27 24.26
CA THR A 150 0.68 0.70 23.65
C THR A 150 0.64 2.22 23.51
N PHE A 151 -0.07 2.69 22.48
CA PHE A 151 -0.28 4.11 22.26
C PHE A 151 -1.65 4.36 21.61
N HIS A 152 -2.21 5.55 21.81
CA HIS A 152 -3.50 5.91 21.22
C HIS A 152 -3.37 6.22 19.73
N LEU A 153 -4.38 5.80 18.94
CA LEU A 153 -4.45 6.04 17.51
C LEU A 153 -4.28 7.52 17.15
N GLU A 154 -4.89 8.42 17.90
CA GLU A 154 -4.81 9.86 17.67
C GLU A 154 -3.39 10.43 17.74
N LYS A 155 -2.51 9.76 18.47
CA LYS A 155 -1.09 10.15 18.63
C LYS A 155 -0.15 9.42 17.68
N ILE A 156 -0.66 8.72 16.68
CA ILE A 156 0.16 7.84 15.82
C ILE A 156 1.29 8.59 15.11
N GLU A 157 1.04 9.77 14.61
CA GLU A 157 2.05 10.59 13.91
C GLU A 157 3.13 11.09 14.88
N GLU A 158 2.73 11.61 16.04
CA GLU A 158 3.64 12.06 17.08
C GLU A 158 4.50 10.91 17.59
N PHE A 159 3.87 9.77 17.88
CA PHE A 159 4.53 8.56 18.33
C PHE A 159 5.56 8.06 17.31
N LEU A 160 5.18 7.97 16.04
CA LEU A 160 6.08 7.52 14.99
C LEU A 160 7.22 8.51 14.77
N ASN A 161 6.96 9.81 14.75
CA ASN A 161 8.01 10.81 14.65
C ASN A 161 9.02 10.68 15.79
N HIS A 162 8.56 10.44 17.02
CA HIS A 162 9.44 10.20 18.15
C HIS A 162 10.27 8.90 17.99
N LYS A 163 9.66 7.80 17.51
CA LYS A 163 10.34 6.51 17.34
C LYS A 163 11.27 6.46 16.13
N LEU A 164 10.93 7.17 15.05
CA LEU A 164 11.64 7.06 13.78
C LEU A 164 12.76 8.11 13.63
N PHE A 165 12.61 9.27 14.23
CA PHE A 165 13.46 10.43 13.95
C PHE A 165 14.19 11.02 15.17
N LYS A 166 13.92 10.53 16.39
CA LYS A 166 14.81 10.82 17.52
C LYS A 166 15.99 9.86 17.48
N LYS A 167 17.10 10.37 16.95
CA LYS A 167 18.45 9.94 17.31
C LYS A 167 18.97 10.82 18.41
#